data_83180af9bdb49c652fcabb41422541a3
#
_entry.id   83180af9bdb49c652fcabb41422541a3
#
_cell.length_a   1.000
_cell.length_b   1.000
_cell.length_c   1.000
_cell.angle_alpha   90.00
_cell.angle_beta   90.00
_cell.angle_gamma   90.00
#
_symmetry.space_group_name_H-M   'P 1'
#
loop_
_entity.id
_entity.type
_entity.pdbx_description
1 polymer ?
#
loop_
_entity_poly.entity_id
_entity_poly.type
_entity_poly.pdbx_seq_one_letter_code
_entity_poly.pdbx_strand_id
1 'polypeptide(L)'
;MNPGDEKRMKIRKSELKDLERILEIYVYARDFMARHGNPKQWGPTCWPPEDLIRQDIAEGNSYVCETGGGRIVGTFFFVQGADIEPTYREITDGAWRDDSPYGVVHRIASDGSEKGTGAFCLDWAYGQCGHLRIDTHGDNSVMQNLLKKLGFVRCGTIYVREDNDPRLAFEKSEKVHG
;
A
#
# COMPACT_ATOMS: atom_id res chain seq x y z
N MET A 1 17.94 23.22 11.28
CA MET A 1 17.37 22.41 10.20
C MET A 1 16.92 23.32 9.06
N ASN A 2 17.37 23.06 7.86
CA ASN A 2 16.95 23.87 6.70
C ASN A 2 15.47 23.57 6.37
N PRO A 3 14.68 24.58 5.95
CA PRO A 3 13.29 24.36 5.52
C PRO A 3 13.12 23.30 4.43
N GLY A 4 14.20 23.00 3.66
CA GLY A 4 14.21 21.95 2.67
C GLY A 4 14.33 20.54 3.25
N ASP A 5 14.90 20.39 4.43
CA ASP A 5 15.06 19.09 5.09
C ASP A 5 13.78 18.62 5.76
N GLU A 6 12.89 19.53 6.16
CA GLU A 6 11.59 19.17 6.73
C GLU A 6 10.65 18.51 5.71
N LYS A 7 10.81 18.82 4.44
CA LYS A 7 9.98 18.25 3.36
C LYS A 7 10.51 16.94 2.80
N ARG A 8 11.71 16.53 3.18
CA ARG A 8 12.33 15.32 2.66
C ARG A 8 11.78 14.09 3.37
N MET A 9 11.04 13.26 2.64
CA MET A 9 10.50 12.00 3.16
C MET A 9 11.53 10.89 3.13
N LYS A 10 11.45 9.98 4.10
CA LYS A 10 12.22 8.73 4.12
C LYS A 10 11.37 7.58 4.63
N ILE A 11 11.71 6.37 4.21
CA ILE A 11 11.07 5.13 4.63
C ILE A 11 11.97 4.42 5.64
N ARG A 12 11.38 3.92 6.71
CA ARG A 12 12.04 3.01 7.66
C ARG A 12 11.06 1.96 8.17
N LYS A 13 11.58 0.89 8.74
CA LYS A 13 10.74 -0.08 9.43
C LYS A 13 10.03 0.56 10.62
N SER A 14 8.76 0.18 10.80
CA SER A 14 7.98 0.58 11.96
C SER A 14 8.50 -0.08 13.23
N GLU A 15 8.41 0.63 14.34
CA GLU A 15 8.69 0.14 15.67
C GLU A 15 7.40 0.18 16.50
N LEU A 16 7.35 -0.56 17.59
CA LEU A 16 6.15 -0.60 18.43
C LEU A 16 5.76 0.79 18.97
N LYS A 17 6.72 1.67 19.20
CA LYS A 17 6.47 3.07 19.58
C LYS A 17 5.68 3.87 18.54
N ASP A 18 5.68 3.42 17.27
CA ASP A 18 4.97 4.09 16.18
C ASP A 18 3.50 3.67 16.09
N LEU A 19 3.09 2.63 16.82
CA LEU A 19 1.78 1.99 16.67
C LEU A 19 0.62 2.98 16.82
N GLU A 20 0.64 3.82 17.85
CA GLU A 20 -0.45 4.78 18.09
C GLU A 20 -0.61 5.73 16.91
N ARG A 21 0.49 6.24 16.39
CA ARG A 21 0.47 7.13 15.22
C ARG A 21 0.00 6.41 13.95
N ILE A 22 0.42 5.17 13.75
CA ILE A 22 -0.02 4.33 12.63
C ILE A 22 -1.55 4.14 12.67
N LEU A 23 -2.11 3.85 13.84
CA LEU A 23 -3.54 3.69 14.00
C LEU A 23 -4.32 4.98 13.72
N GLU A 24 -3.80 6.13 14.11
CA GLU A 24 -4.37 7.45 13.75
C GLU A 24 -4.40 7.65 12.23
N ILE A 25 -3.35 7.26 11.53
CA ILE A 25 -3.28 7.36 10.06
C ILE A 25 -4.36 6.48 9.43
N TYR A 26 -4.59 5.28 9.93
CA TYR A 26 -5.65 4.41 9.41
C TYR A 26 -7.04 4.96 9.68
N VAL A 27 -7.30 5.60 10.80
CA VAL A 27 -8.57 6.30 11.05
C VAL A 27 -8.80 7.37 9.99
N TYR A 28 -7.79 8.21 9.74
CA TYR A 28 -7.86 9.24 8.71
C TYR A 28 -8.10 8.63 7.32
N ALA A 29 -7.38 7.56 6.99
CA ALA A 29 -7.48 6.92 5.67
C ALA A 29 -8.87 6.32 5.42
N ARG A 30 -9.49 5.66 6.42
CA ARG A 30 -10.86 5.14 6.30
C ARG A 30 -11.87 6.26 6.07
N ASP A 31 -11.75 7.35 6.81
CA ASP A 31 -12.61 8.52 6.65
C ASP A 31 -12.43 9.16 5.26
N PHE A 32 -11.19 9.29 4.81
CA PHE A 32 -10.88 9.78 3.46
C PHE A 32 -11.52 8.89 2.39
N MET A 33 -11.36 7.56 2.50
CA MET A 33 -11.96 6.61 1.55
C MET A 33 -13.48 6.77 1.48
N ALA A 34 -14.14 6.84 2.64
CA ALA A 34 -15.59 7.01 2.70
C ALA A 34 -16.06 8.29 2.01
N ARG A 35 -15.35 9.39 2.22
CA ARG A 35 -15.68 10.70 1.61
C ARG A 35 -15.37 10.79 0.12
N HIS A 36 -14.51 9.91 -0.41
CA HIS A 36 -14.07 9.91 -1.80
C HIS A 36 -14.64 8.73 -2.61
N GLY A 37 -15.82 8.24 -2.23
CA GLY A 37 -16.57 7.24 -3.00
C GLY A 37 -16.13 5.80 -2.76
N ASN A 38 -15.31 5.53 -1.74
CA ASN A 38 -14.80 4.19 -1.42
C ASN A 38 -15.08 3.80 0.05
N PRO A 39 -16.38 3.73 0.48
CA PRO A 39 -16.68 3.41 1.87
C PRO A 39 -16.56 1.92 2.20
N LYS A 40 -16.47 1.04 1.20
CA LYS A 40 -16.57 -0.42 1.38
C LYS A 40 -15.23 -1.13 1.58
N GLN A 41 -14.12 -0.56 1.15
CA GLN A 41 -12.83 -1.27 1.16
C GLN A 41 -12.37 -1.61 2.58
N TRP A 42 -12.39 -0.65 3.50
CA TRP A 42 -11.97 -0.84 4.90
C TRP A 42 -13.05 -0.47 5.92
N GLY A 43 -14.04 0.32 5.51
CA GLY A 43 -15.03 0.90 6.41
C GLY A 43 -15.84 -0.10 7.23
N PRO A 44 -16.51 -1.11 6.59
CA PRO A 44 -17.43 -1.99 7.28
C PRO A 44 -16.79 -2.82 8.40
N THR A 45 -15.51 -3.15 8.27
CA THR A 45 -14.75 -3.98 9.23
C THR A 45 -13.78 -3.18 10.08
N CYS A 46 -13.69 -1.86 9.88
CA CYS A 46 -12.65 -1.01 10.47
C CYS A 46 -11.24 -1.55 10.21
N TRP A 47 -11.02 -2.09 9.02
CA TRP A 47 -9.74 -2.65 8.60
C TRP A 47 -8.67 -1.55 8.46
N PRO A 48 -7.40 -1.80 8.78
CA PRO A 48 -6.89 -3.03 9.39
C PRO A 48 -7.02 -3.03 10.93
N PRO A 49 -7.21 -4.22 11.55
CA PRO A 49 -7.28 -4.31 13.01
C PRO A 49 -5.91 -4.11 13.68
N GLU A 50 -5.91 -3.62 14.91
CA GLU A 50 -4.68 -3.34 15.65
C GLU A 50 -3.76 -4.55 15.77
N ASP A 51 -4.33 -5.74 16.04
CA ASP A 51 -3.54 -6.98 16.20
C ASP A 51 -2.74 -7.32 14.94
N LEU A 52 -3.32 -7.09 13.77
CA LEU A 52 -2.63 -7.29 12.49
C LEU A 52 -1.46 -6.33 12.35
N ILE A 53 -1.64 -5.07 12.72
CA ILE A 53 -0.57 -4.07 12.64
C ILE A 53 0.56 -4.41 13.61
N ARG A 54 0.23 -4.85 14.83
CA ARG A 54 1.22 -5.34 15.80
C ARG A 54 2.03 -6.51 15.24
N GLN A 55 1.36 -7.44 14.59
CA GLN A 55 2.01 -8.58 13.94
C GLN A 55 2.94 -8.12 12.80
N ASP A 56 2.47 -7.22 11.94
CA ASP A 56 3.29 -6.67 10.85
C ASP A 56 4.57 -6.01 11.39
N ILE A 57 4.46 -5.26 12.49
CA ILE A 57 5.61 -4.64 13.15
C ILE A 57 6.57 -5.69 13.70
N ALA A 58 6.04 -6.68 14.42
CA ALA A 58 6.84 -7.73 15.04
C ALA A 58 7.61 -8.57 14.01
N GLU A 59 7.01 -8.82 12.85
CA GLU A 59 7.61 -9.57 11.74
C GLU A 59 8.56 -8.73 10.86
N GLY A 60 8.65 -7.42 11.12
CA GLY A 60 9.51 -6.51 10.35
C GLY A 60 8.97 -6.18 8.96
N ASN A 61 7.67 -6.31 8.73
CA ASN A 61 7.01 -6.08 7.44
C ASN A 61 6.22 -4.77 7.39
N SER A 62 6.14 -4.04 8.50
CA SER A 62 5.52 -2.72 8.56
C SER A 62 6.56 -1.63 8.37
N TYR A 63 6.20 -0.63 7.57
CA TYR A 63 7.06 0.52 7.25
C TYR A 63 6.30 1.81 7.50
N VAL A 64 7.04 2.85 7.86
CA VAL A 64 6.52 4.22 7.98
C VAL A 64 7.27 5.14 7.03
N CYS A 65 6.55 6.13 6.55
CA CYS A 65 7.09 7.26 5.81
C CYS A 65 7.14 8.45 6.76
N GLU A 66 8.32 8.99 6.99
CA GLU A 66 8.47 10.16 7.86
C GLU A 66 9.11 11.33 7.12
N THR A 67 8.77 12.54 7.57
CA THR A 67 9.39 13.78 7.09
C THR A 67 10.78 13.95 7.70
N GLY A 68 11.56 14.88 7.18
CA GLY A 68 12.88 15.23 7.73
C GLY A 68 12.84 15.65 9.20
N GLY A 69 11.70 16.15 9.69
CA GLY A 69 11.48 16.46 11.11
C GLY A 69 11.07 15.25 11.97
N GLY A 70 10.97 14.05 11.38
CA GLY A 70 10.61 12.83 12.11
C GLY A 70 9.10 12.62 12.29
N ARG A 71 8.25 13.41 11.62
CA ARG A 71 6.80 13.24 11.68
C ARG A 71 6.36 12.13 10.73
N ILE A 72 5.67 11.13 11.25
CA ILE A 72 5.13 10.02 10.45
C ILE A 72 3.89 10.51 9.69
N VAL A 73 3.91 10.39 8.37
CA VAL A 73 2.85 10.84 7.46
C VAL A 73 2.23 9.72 6.63
N GLY A 74 2.84 8.53 6.63
CA GLY A 74 2.34 7.37 5.90
C GLY A 74 2.81 6.07 6.51
N THR A 75 2.14 4.99 6.14
CA THR A 75 2.47 3.62 6.56
C THR A 75 2.02 2.61 5.52
N PHE A 76 2.68 1.47 5.47
CA PHE A 76 2.33 0.37 4.59
C PHE A 76 2.98 -0.94 5.03
N PHE A 77 2.41 -2.05 4.58
CA PHE A 77 3.00 -3.38 4.68
C PHE A 77 3.78 -3.67 3.39
N PHE A 78 4.94 -4.28 3.51
CA PHE A 78 5.74 -4.68 2.36
C PHE A 78 6.50 -5.98 2.63
N VAL A 79 6.39 -6.93 1.71
CA VAL A 79 7.16 -8.18 1.68
C VAL A 79 7.58 -8.47 0.25
N GLN A 80 8.61 -9.29 0.06
CA GLN A 80 9.05 -9.74 -1.26
C GLN A 80 9.54 -11.19 -1.22
N GLY A 81 9.36 -11.89 -2.33
CA GLY A 81 9.76 -13.28 -2.47
C GLY A 81 8.99 -14.00 -3.58
N ALA A 82 9.22 -15.29 -3.72
CA ALA A 82 8.49 -16.13 -4.67
C ALA A 82 7.17 -16.60 -4.05
N ASP A 83 6.05 -16.40 -4.77
CA ASP A 83 4.71 -16.89 -4.39
C ASP A 83 4.33 -16.53 -2.94
N ILE A 84 4.57 -15.29 -2.55
CA ILE A 84 4.43 -14.83 -1.17
C ILE A 84 3.01 -14.40 -0.78
N GLU A 85 2.10 -14.23 -1.76
CA GLU A 85 0.73 -13.77 -1.51
C GLU A 85 -0.28 -14.81 -2.02
N PRO A 86 -0.87 -15.63 -1.13
CA PRO A 86 -1.82 -16.67 -1.55
C PRO A 86 -3.02 -16.17 -2.35
N THR A 87 -3.53 -14.97 -2.05
CA THR A 87 -4.68 -14.40 -2.78
C THR A 87 -4.36 -14.04 -4.22
N TYR A 88 -3.07 -13.94 -4.58
CA TYR A 88 -2.64 -13.62 -5.94
C TYR A 88 -2.44 -14.86 -6.83
N ARG A 89 -2.59 -16.06 -6.27
CA ARG A 89 -2.49 -17.31 -7.04
C ARG A 89 -3.65 -17.50 -8.00
N GLU A 90 -4.84 -17.04 -7.61
CA GLU A 90 -6.04 -17.09 -8.45
C GLU A 90 -6.38 -15.70 -8.96
N ILE A 91 -6.11 -15.47 -10.22
CA ILE A 91 -6.47 -14.23 -10.90
C ILE A 91 -7.43 -14.54 -12.04
N THR A 92 -8.52 -13.76 -12.14
CA THR A 92 -9.54 -13.88 -13.19
C THR A 92 -9.57 -12.60 -14.04
N ASP A 93 -10.29 -12.64 -15.16
CA ASP A 93 -10.41 -11.50 -16.09
C ASP A 93 -9.06 -10.98 -16.61
N GLY A 94 -8.09 -11.87 -16.70
CA GLY A 94 -6.73 -11.54 -17.11
C GLY A 94 -5.71 -12.49 -16.51
N ALA A 95 -4.46 -12.05 -16.45
CA ALA A 95 -3.34 -12.82 -15.90
C ALA A 95 -2.20 -11.90 -15.48
N TRP A 96 -1.42 -12.33 -14.50
CA TRP A 96 -0.13 -11.72 -14.20
C TRP A 96 0.79 -11.84 -15.42
N ARG A 97 1.60 -10.82 -15.68
CA ARG A 97 2.43 -10.72 -16.88
C ARG A 97 3.89 -11.05 -16.66
N ASP A 98 4.32 -11.08 -15.40
CA ASP A 98 5.69 -11.40 -14.98
C ASP A 98 5.62 -12.46 -13.88
N ASP A 99 6.19 -13.64 -14.12
CA ASP A 99 6.18 -14.78 -13.19
C ASP A 99 7.38 -14.80 -12.23
N SER A 100 8.27 -13.82 -12.32
CA SER A 100 9.42 -13.74 -11.42
C SER A 100 9.00 -13.43 -9.98
N PRO A 101 9.88 -13.64 -8.99
CA PRO A 101 9.62 -13.19 -7.61
C PRO A 101 9.20 -11.72 -7.57
N TYR A 102 8.33 -11.37 -6.64
CA TYR A 102 7.70 -10.05 -6.60
C TYR A 102 7.59 -9.52 -5.17
N GLY A 103 7.45 -8.21 -5.07
CA GLY A 103 7.05 -7.55 -3.83
C GLY A 103 5.56 -7.29 -3.80
N VAL A 104 5.01 -7.18 -2.60
CA VAL A 104 3.59 -6.85 -2.36
C VAL A 104 3.51 -5.72 -1.36
N VAL A 105 2.73 -4.71 -1.69
CA VAL A 105 2.33 -3.66 -0.76
C VAL A 105 0.87 -3.87 -0.37
N HIS A 106 0.60 -3.89 0.92
CA HIS A 106 -0.75 -3.92 1.48
C HIS A 106 -0.92 -2.79 2.48
N ARG A 107 -2.17 -2.44 2.75
CA ARG A 107 -2.54 -1.52 3.82
C ARG A 107 -1.78 -0.19 3.76
N ILE A 108 -1.58 0.33 2.55
CA ILE A 108 -0.94 1.64 2.37
C ILE A 108 -1.90 2.76 2.75
N ALA A 109 -1.44 3.68 3.56
CA ALA A 109 -2.23 4.83 4.03
C ALA A 109 -1.35 6.03 4.29
N SER A 110 -1.93 7.23 4.16
CA SER A 110 -1.29 8.49 4.53
C SER A 110 -2.27 9.39 5.28
N ASP A 111 -1.75 10.40 5.98
CA ASP A 111 -2.58 11.38 6.70
C ASP A 111 -2.97 12.58 5.83
N GLY A 112 -2.58 12.59 4.57
CA GLY A 112 -2.90 13.66 3.63
C GLY A 112 -2.15 14.98 3.85
N SER A 113 -1.29 15.07 4.85
CA SER A 113 -0.57 16.33 5.18
C SER A 113 0.57 16.65 4.22
N GLU A 114 1.18 15.63 3.62
CA GLU A 114 2.26 15.78 2.66
C GLU A 114 1.84 15.24 1.30
N LYS A 115 1.89 16.09 0.28
CA LYS A 115 1.56 15.69 -1.09
C LYS A 115 2.57 14.66 -1.61
N GLY A 116 2.07 13.61 -2.26
CA GLY A 116 2.92 12.60 -2.90
C GLY A 116 3.43 11.50 -1.98
N THR A 117 2.91 11.38 -0.75
CA THR A 117 3.31 10.34 0.20
C THR A 117 3.09 8.93 -0.37
N GLY A 118 1.91 8.67 -0.94
CA GLY A 118 1.61 7.36 -1.54
C GLY A 118 2.55 7.01 -2.69
N ALA A 119 2.82 7.96 -3.58
CA ALA A 119 3.77 7.78 -4.68
C ALA A 119 5.17 7.49 -4.16
N PHE A 120 5.62 8.21 -3.15
CA PHE A 120 6.94 8.00 -2.55
C PHE A 120 7.08 6.59 -1.96
N CYS A 121 6.06 6.12 -1.23
CA CYS A 121 6.05 4.78 -0.64
C CYS A 121 6.09 3.68 -1.71
N LEU A 122 5.28 3.80 -2.76
CA LEU A 122 5.22 2.82 -3.84
C LEU A 122 6.49 2.81 -4.68
N ASP A 123 7.08 3.95 -4.96
CA ASP A 123 8.36 4.05 -5.67
C ASP A 123 9.50 3.43 -4.86
N TRP A 124 9.50 3.65 -3.54
CA TRP A 124 10.47 3.01 -2.66
C TRP A 124 10.34 1.47 -2.70
N ALA A 125 9.11 0.96 -2.55
CA ALA A 125 8.85 -0.48 -2.59
C ALA A 125 9.27 -1.10 -3.92
N TYR A 126 8.93 -0.46 -5.04
CA TYR A 126 9.35 -0.89 -6.36
C TYR A 126 10.89 -0.91 -6.48
N GLY A 127 11.56 0.09 -5.95
CA GLY A 127 13.03 0.16 -5.93
C GLY A 127 13.68 -0.99 -5.15
N GLN A 128 12.97 -1.56 -4.16
CA GLN A 128 13.48 -2.70 -3.37
C GLN A 128 13.41 -4.03 -4.13
N CYS A 129 12.41 -4.21 -4.98
CA CYS A 129 12.11 -5.52 -5.57
C CYS A 129 12.15 -5.55 -7.10
N GLY A 130 11.99 -4.42 -7.79
CA GLY A 130 11.97 -4.35 -9.26
C GLY A 130 10.77 -5.03 -9.93
N HIS A 131 9.90 -5.67 -9.15
CA HIS A 131 8.66 -6.29 -9.58
C HIS A 131 7.66 -6.19 -8.43
N LEU A 132 6.65 -5.34 -8.57
CA LEU A 132 5.69 -5.03 -7.50
C LEU A 132 4.27 -5.36 -7.95
N ARG A 133 3.53 -6.06 -7.10
CA ARG A 133 2.10 -6.35 -7.26
C ARG A 133 1.32 -5.67 -6.15
N ILE A 134 0.15 -5.15 -6.50
CA ILE A 134 -0.75 -4.47 -5.56
C ILE A 134 -2.19 -4.63 -6.05
N ASP A 135 -3.13 -4.64 -5.12
CA ASP A 135 -4.56 -4.66 -5.44
C ASP A 135 -5.28 -3.49 -4.77
N THR A 136 -6.42 -3.12 -5.33
CA THR A 136 -7.28 -2.07 -4.77
C THR A 136 -8.74 -2.32 -5.12
N HIS A 137 -9.65 -1.80 -4.30
CA HIS A 137 -11.09 -1.88 -4.54
C HIS A 137 -11.49 -1.12 -5.80
N GLY A 138 -12.50 -1.63 -6.53
CA GLY A 138 -13.02 -0.97 -7.73
C GLY A 138 -13.55 0.44 -7.51
N ASP A 139 -13.97 0.75 -6.28
CA ASP A 139 -14.45 2.09 -5.89
C ASP A 139 -13.31 3.05 -5.53
N ASN A 140 -12.08 2.55 -5.41
CA ASN A 140 -10.94 3.38 -5.03
C ASN A 140 -10.30 4.05 -6.26
N SER A 141 -10.97 5.05 -6.80
CA SER A 141 -10.50 5.78 -7.98
C SER A 141 -9.18 6.52 -7.72
N VAL A 142 -8.98 7.01 -6.50
CA VAL A 142 -7.76 7.71 -6.09
C VAL A 142 -6.54 6.80 -6.25
N MET A 143 -6.61 5.57 -5.69
CA MET A 143 -5.52 4.61 -5.80
C MET A 143 -5.33 4.13 -7.24
N GLN A 144 -6.41 3.83 -7.95
CA GLN A 144 -6.32 3.41 -9.35
C GLN A 144 -5.61 4.44 -10.22
N ASN A 145 -5.93 5.72 -10.05
CA ASN A 145 -5.30 6.81 -10.79
C ASN A 145 -3.81 6.95 -10.43
N LEU A 146 -3.47 6.80 -9.15
CA LEU A 146 -2.09 6.83 -8.68
C LEU A 146 -1.28 5.68 -9.30
N LEU A 147 -1.81 4.46 -9.27
CA LEU A 147 -1.14 3.29 -9.84
C LEU A 147 -0.88 3.44 -11.34
N LYS A 148 -1.86 3.93 -12.09
CA LYS A 148 -1.69 4.21 -13.52
C LYS A 148 -0.61 5.25 -13.77
N LYS A 149 -0.61 6.32 -13.00
CA LYS A 149 0.38 7.40 -13.10
C LYS A 149 1.79 6.89 -12.82
N LEU A 150 1.94 5.93 -11.91
CA LEU A 150 3.24 5.35 -11.56
C LEU A 150 3.69 4.23 -12.52
N GLY A 151 2.91 3.92 -13.54
CA GLY A 151 3.27 2.92 -14.56
C GLY A 151 2.83 1.50 -14.25
N PHE A 152 1.95 1.30 -13.26
CA PHE A 152 1.32 -0.01 -13.02
C PHE A 152 0.31 -0.34 -14.11
N VAL A 153 0.22 -1.62 -14.45
CA VAL A 153 -0.72 -2.13 -15.44
C VAL A 153 -1.75 -3.02 -14.74
N ARG A 154 -3.02 -2.82 -15.06
CA ARG A 154 -4.08 -3.70 -14.57
C ARG A 154 -3.95 -5.07 -15.23
N CYS A 155 -3.90 -6.13 -14.41
CA CYS A 155 -3.70 -7.50 -14.87
C CYS A 155 -4.96 -8.36 -14.80
N GLY A 156 -5.89 -8.05 -13.91
CA GLY A 156 -7.11 -8.82 -13.73
C GLY A 156 -7.80 -8.52 -12.41
N THR A 157 -8.52 -9.52 -11.91
CA THR A 157 -9.31 -9.44 -10.68
C THR A 157 -8.86 -10.52 -9.71
N ILE A 158 -8.72 -10.18 -8.43
CA ILE A 158 -8.47 -11.11 -7.34
C ILE A 158 -9.55 -10.92 -6.26
N TYR A 159 -9.64 -11.87 -5.32
CA TYR A 159 -10.57 -11.81 -4.20
C TYR A 159 -9.79 -11.90 -2.90
N VAL A 160 -10.02 -10.95 -1.98
CA VAL A 160 -9.38 -10.91 -0.68
C VAL A 160 -10.27 -11.60 0.37
N ARG A 161 -9.65 -12.12 1.43
CA ARG A 161 -10.37 -12.89 2.45
C ARG A 161 -11.21 -12.02 3.39
N GLU A 162 -10.86 -10.75 3.52
CA GLU A 162 -11.45 -9.83 4.50
C GLU A 162 -12.93 -9.59 4.25
N ASP A 163 -13.34 -9.48 3.00
CA ASP A 163 -14.72 -9.13 2.62
C ASP A 163 -15.26 -9.92 1.44
N ASN A 164 -14.43 -10.74 0.81
CA ASN A 164 -14.74 -11.49 -0.41
C ASN A 164 -15.20 -10.62 -1.59
N ASP A 165 -14.93 -9.32 -1.53
CA ASP A 165 -15.19 -8.40 -2.64
C ASP A 165 -14.06 -8.50 -3.67
N PRO A 166 -14.39 -8.28 -4.97
CA PRO A 166 -13.35 -8.25 -5.99
C PRO A 166 -12.41 -7.07 -5.81
N ARG A 167 -11.13 -7.31 -6.09
CA ARG A 167 -10.10 -6.29 -6.14
C ARG A 167 -9.48 -6.25 -7.52
N LEU A 168 -9.13 -5.06 -7.97
CA LEU A 168 -8.37 -4.88 -9.21
C LEU A 168 -6.89 -5.15 -8.91
N ALA A 169 -6.31 -6.07 -9.67
CA ALA A 169 -4.91 -6.46 -9.53
C ALA A 169 -4.02 -5.68 -10.50
N PHE A 170 -2.97 -5.08 -9.97
CA PHE A 170 -2.02 -4.26 -10.72
C PHE A 170 -0.59 -4.79 -10.55
N GLU A 171 0.24 -4.58 -11.57
CA GLU A 171 1.61 -5.04 -11.60
C GLU A 171 2.51 -3.99 -12.26
N LYS A 172 3.73 -3.84 -11.71
CA LYS A 172 4.80 -3.04 -12.33
C LYS A 172 6.10 -3.81 -12.29
N SER A 173 6.72 -3.99 -13.45
CA SER A 173 8.07 -4.54 -13.59
C SER A 173 8.67 -4.05 -14.89
N GLU A 174 9.98 -4.26 -15.09
CA GLU A 174 10.65 -3.93 -16.35
C GLU A 174 10.12 -4.75 -17.54
N LYS A 175 9.52 -5.92 -17.27
CA LYS A 175 8.94 -6.79 -18.30
C LYS A 175 7.49 -6.44 -18.64
N VAL A 176 6.85 -5.56 -17.86
CA VAL A 176 5.45 -5.18 -18.00
C VAL A 176 5.38 -3.72 -18.41
N HIS A 177 4.88 -3.48 -19.61
CA HIS A 177 4.69 -2.15 -20.17
C HIS A 177 3.22 -1.88 -20.40
N GLY A 178 2.78 -0.71 -19.98
CA GLY A 178 1.41 -0.23 -20.15
C GLY A 178 1.18 0.42 -21.50
#